data_9c275ac58ba80e0c375a81ae84d08037
#
_entry.id   9c275ac58ba80e0c375a81ae84d08037
#
_cell.length_a   1.000
_cell.length_b   1.000
_cell.length_c   1.000
_cell.angle_alpha   90.00
_cell.angle_beta   90.00
_cell.angle_gamma   90.00
#
_symmetry.space_group_name_H-M   'P 1'
#
loop_
_entity.id
_entity.type
_entity.pdbx_description
1 polymer ?
#
loop_
_entity_poly.entity_id
_entity_poly.type
_entity_poly.pdbx_seq_one_letter_code
_entity_poly.pdbx_strand_id
1 'polypeptide(L)'
;SEGYGRHDLWRCGESLQIPETGRAQNWINNSHLPPHSSIILSVKKALLGQPLDHSEITELFETRGHQMHYILDHANALRQKTNGDIVSYVITRNINYTNICKYTCHFCAFSKGKTKENLRGKPYLISYDEIADRALEAWQRGATEVCLQGGIHPHFTGHTYLDICRTIKAKIPEIHIHAFSPLEIHHGAMTLGYTVKDFLLMLKEAGLNTMPGTAAEILDDRVRDRI
;
A
#
# COMPACT_ATOMS: atom_id res chain seq x y z
N SER A 1 9.65 -5.47 7.56
CA SER A 1 10.76 -5.03 8.43
C SER A 1 10.57 -5.68 9.79
N GLU A 2 11.64 -6.20 10.35
CA GLU A 2 11.63 -6.90 11.64
C GLU A 2 11.43 -5.96 12.84
N GLY A 3 11.16 -4.67 12.60
CA GLY A 3 10.94 -3.67 13.64
C GLY A 3 12.21 -3.21 14.38
N TYR A 4 13.38 -3.67 13.98
CA TYR A 4 14.66 -3.26 14.57
C TYR A 4 15.28 -2.11 13.79
N GLY A 5 15.87 -1.15 14.52
CA GLY A 5 16.72 -0.13 13.93
C GLY A 5 17.95 -0.77 13.28
N ARG A 6 18.34 -0.28 12.11
CA ARG A 6 19.52 -0.75 11.38
C ARG A 6 20.59 0.32 11.44
N HIS A 7 21.85 -0.09 11.49
CA HIS A 7 22.95 0.86 11.42
C HIS A 7 23.19 1.33 9.97
N ASP A 8 23.80 2.47 9.79
CA ASP A 8 23.99 3.12 8.48
C ASP A 8 24.79 2.30 7.46
N LEU A 9 25.57 1.34 7.92
CA LEU A 9 26.39 0.45 7.07
C LEU A 9 25.64 -0.81 6.62
N TRP A 10 24.42 -1.06 7.14
CA TRP A 10 23.66 -2.25 6.75
C TRP A 10 23.22 -2.16 5.29
N ARG A 11 23.35 -3.28 4.57
CA ARG A 11 22.88 -3.42 3.18
C ARG A 11 21.86 -4.55 3.09
N CYS A 12 20.91 -4.40 2.15
CA CYS A 12 19.93 -5.43 1.89
C CYS A 12 20.63 -6.75 1.47
N GLY A 13 20.28 -7.85 2.11
CA GLY A 13 20.90 -9.16 1.89
C GLY A 13 22.02 -9.55 2.88
N GLU A 14 22.43 -8.63 3.76
CA GLU A 14 23.33 -8.99 4.88
C GLU A 14 22.54 -9.65 5.99
N SER A 15 23.10 -10.74 6.55
CA SER A 15 22.54 -11.35 7.77
C SER A 15 22.70 -10.38 8.92
N LEU A 16 21.60 -10.03 9.54
CA LEU A 16 21.60 -9.31 10.82
C LEU A 16 21.68 -10.33 11.94
N GLN A 17 22.67 -10.16 12.81
CA GLN A 17 22.53 -10.73 14.14
C GLN A 17 21.42 -9.96 14.84
N ILE A 18 20.33 -10.67 15.15
CA ILE A 18 19.24 -10.10 15.95
C ILE A 18 19.86 -9.70 17.30
N PRO A 19 19.72 -8.42 17.73
CA PRO A 19 20.22 -8.04 19.04
C PRO A 19 19.61 -8.97 20.09
N GLU A 20 20.44 -9.55 20.94
CA GLU A 20 19.98 -10.26 22.13
C GLU A 20 19.24 -9.25 23.03
N THR A 21 17.99 -9.02 22.73
CA THR A 21 17.13 -8.22 23.59
C THR A 21 16.55 -9.16 24.61
N GLY A 22 16.83 -8.96 25.87
CA GLY A 22 16.23 -9.71 26.99
C GLY A 22 14.69 -9.67 27.02
N ARG A 23 14.08 -8.90 26.11
CA ARG A 23 12.65 -8.89 25.83
C ARG A 23 12.17 -10.15 25.11
N ALA A 24 12.93 -10.71 24.16
CA ALA A 24 12.56 -11.94 23.48
C ALA A 24 12.52 -13.12 24.45
N GLN A 25 13.49 -13.19 25.38
CA GLN A 25 13.57 -14.25 26.37
C GLN A 25 12.39 -14.23 27.36
N ASN A 26 11.96 -13.03 27.78
CA ASN A 26 10.78 -12.88 28.64
C ASN A 26 9.46 -13.22 27.95
N TRP A 27 9.40 -13.10 26.65
CA TRP A 27 8.22 -13.48 25.86
C TRP A 27 8.10 -14.99 25.74
N ILE A 28 9.21 -15.68 25.54
CA ILE A 28 9.28 -17.15 25.42
C ILE A 28 8.92 -17.82 26.75
N ASN A 29 9.38 -17.27 27.88
CA ASN A 29 9.19 -17.87 29.20
C ASN A 29 7.76 -17.80 29.74
N ASN A 30 6.88 -16.97 29.17
CA ASN A 30 5.49 -16.82 29.58
C ASN A 30 4.48 -17.45 28.61
N SER A 31 4.94 -18.27 27.67
CA SER A 31 4.09 -18.87 26.62
C SER A 31 3.16 -19.99 27.12
N HIS A 32 3.25 -20.40 28.38
CA HIS A 32 2.51 -21.54 28.93
C HIS A 32 1.19 -21.18 29.63
N LEU A 33 0.89 -19.89 29.81
CA LEU A 33 -0.38 -19.47 30.39
C LEU A 33 -1.47 -19.50 29.32
N PRO A 34 -2.65 -20.08 29.62
CA PRO A 34 -3.76 -20.06 28.65
C PRO A 34 -4.20 -18.61 28.40
N PRO A 35 -4.53 -18.25 27.14
CA PRO A 35 -5.09 -16.95 26.86
C PRO A 35 -6.47 -16.77 27.49
N HIS A 36 -6.90 -15.53 27.65
CA HIS A 36 -8.26 -15.22 28.12
C HIS A 36 -9.30 -15.89 27.21
N SER A 37 -10.42 -16.34 27.80
CA SER A 37 -11.48 -17.04 27.07
C SER A 37 -12.06 -16.19 25.93
N SER A 38 -12.15 -14.89 26.08
CA SER A 38 -12.59 -13.94 25.05
C SER A 38 -11.68 -13.96 23.82
N ILE A 39 -10.36 -13.92 24.01
CA ILE A 39 -9.39 -14.03 22.92
C ILE A 39 -9.51 -15.35 22.18
N ILE A 40 -9.67 -16.46 22.92
CA ILE A 40 -9.86 -17.79 22.31
C ILE A 40 -11.12 -17.80 21.44
N LEU A 41 -12.23 -17.22 21.92
CA LEU A 41 -13.49 -17.15 21.20
C LEU A 41 -13.37 -16.30 19.95
N SER A 42 -12.79 -15.12 20.05
CA SER A 42 -12.56 -14.21 18.90
C SER A 42 -11.68 -14.85 17.84
N VAL A 43 -10.58 -15.49 18.23
CA VAL A 43 -9.70 -16.22 17.30
C VAL A 43 -10.45 -17.37 16.62
N LYS A 44 -11.21 -18.19 17.36
CA LYS A 44 -12.03 -19.28 16.78
C LYS A 44 -13.06 -18.75 15.78
N LYS A 45 -13.73 -17.66 16.12
CA LYS A 45 -14.71 -16.99 15.26
C LYS A 45 -14.05 -16.53 13.95
N ALA A 46 -12.87 -15.89 14.03
CA ALA A 46 -12.10 -15.47 12.86
C ALA A 46 -11.64 -16.65 11.98
N LEU A 47 -11.17 -17.76 12.59
CA LEU A 47 -10.75 -18.96 11.86
C LEU A 47 -11.91 -19.65 11.11
N LEU A 48 -13.14 -19.45 11.57
CA LEU A 48 -14.35 -19.90 10.88
C LEU A 48 -14.83 -18.94 9.78
N GLY A 49 -14.10 -17.85 9.53
CA GLY A 49 -14.46 -16.82 8.55
C GLY A 49 -15.65 -15.95 8.99
N GLN A 50 -15.97 -15.96 10.28
CA GLN A 50 -17.04 -15.13 10.83
C GLN A 50 -16.50 -13.71 11.12
N PRO A 51 -17.28 -12.66 10.85
CA PRO A 51 -16.86 -11.29 11.11
C PRO A 51 -16.72 -11.06 12.62
N LEU A 52 -15.64 -10.38 13.00
CA LEU A 52 -15.44 -9.88 14.35
C LEU A 52 -16.12 -8.53 14.52
N ASP A 53 -16.66 -8.27 15.70
CA ASP A 53 -17.16 -6.95 16.05
C ASP A 53 -16.03 -6.01 16.50
N HIS A 54 -16.39 -4.76 16.72
CA HIS A 54 -15.40 -3.72 17.08
C HIS A 54 -14.71 -4.02 18.42
N SER A 55 -15.40 -4.56 19.40
CA SER A 55 -14.83 -4.85 20.72
C SER A 55 -13.87 -6.03 20.65
N GLU A 56 -14.22 -7.07 19.90
CA GLU A 56 -13.38 -8.25 19.65
C GLU A 56 -12.07 -7.84 18.94
N ILE A 57 -12.17 -6.98 17.92
CA ILE A 57 -10.99 -6.45 17.21
C ILE A 57 -10.12 -5.62 18.14
N THR A 58 -10.71 -4.73 18.93
CA THR A 58 -9.98 -3.87 19.88
C THR A 58 -9.22 -4.73 20.89
N GLU A 59 -9.87 -5.73 21.48
CA GLU A 59 -9.23 -6.64 22.43
C GLU A 59 -8.04 -7.38 21.82
N LEU A 60 -8.17 -7.87 20.59
CA LEU A 60 -7.06 -8.51 19.87
C LEU A 60 -5.88 -7.55 19.66
N PHE A 61 -6.14 -6.29 19.29
CA PHE A 61 -5.11 -5.27 19.12
C PHE A 61 -4.46 -4.82 20.44
N GLU A 62 -5.18 -4.84 21.54
CA GLU A 62 -4.69 -4.50 22.86
C GLU A 62 -3.93 -5.65 23.54
N THR A 63 -4.04 -6.87 23.02
CA THR A 63 -3.39 -8.05 23.56
C THR A 63 -1.87 -7.91 23.56
N ARG A 64 -1.23 -8.28 24.70
CA ARG A 64 0.21 -8.22 24.91
C ARG A 64 0.72 -9.49 25.56
N GLY A 65 2.04 -9.65 25.52
CA GLY A 65 2.72 -10.77 26.20
C GLY A 65 2.39 -12.13 25.62
N HIS A 66 2.27 -13.13 26.48
CA HIS A 66 2.06 -14.54 26.08
C HIS A 66 0.76 -14.76 25.29
N GLN A 67 -0.27 -13.99 25.55
CA GLN A 67 -1.56 -14.12 24.84
C GLN A 67 -1.45 -13.73 23.36
N MET A 68 -0.52 -12.83 23.02
CA MET A 68 -0.25 -12.46 21.64
C MET A 68 0.34 -13.65 20.85
N HIS A 69 1.11 -14.54 21.48
CA HIS A 69 1.61 -15.73 20.80
C HIS A 69 0.48 -16.66 20.33
N TYR A 70 -0.58 -16.79 21.14
CA TYR A 70 -1.75 -17.54 20.70
C TYR A 70 -2.38 -16.97 19.43
N ILE A 71 -2.50 -15.65 19.33
CA ILE A 71 -3.01 -14.97 18.12
C ILE A 71 -2.06 -15.20 16.95
N LEU A 72 -0.75 -15.02 17.14
CA LEU A 72 0.27 -15.17 16.09
C LEU A 72 0.32 -16.60 15.54
N ASP A 73 0.26 -17.61 16.42
CA ASP A 73 0.28 -19.03 16.03
C ASP A 73 -0.94 -19.37 15.15
N HIS A 74 -2.12 -18.90 15.54
CA HIS A 74 -3.35 -19.13 14.78
C HIS A 74 -3.39 -18.32 13.48
N ALA A 75 -2.87 -17.10 13.47
CA ALA A 75 -2.72 -16.30 12.26
C ALA A 75 -1.75 -16.98 11.27
N ASN A 76 -0.63 -17.54 11.79
CA ASN A 76 0.31 -18.28 10.96
C ASN A 76 -0.29 -19.58 10.43
N ALA A 77 -1.05 -20.30 11.23
CA ALA A 77 -1.74 -21.52 10.79
C ALA A 77 -2.79 -21.20 9.70
N LEU A 78 -3.51 -20.07 9.83
CA LEU A 78 -4.45 -19.60 8.81
C LEU A 78 -3.71 -19.22 7.52
N ARG A 79 -2.62 -18.50 7.61
CA ARG A 79 -1.73 -18.18 6.48
C ARG A 79 -1.28 -19.47 5.78
N GLN A 80 -0.78 -20.43 6.53
CA GLN A 80 -0.30 -21.71 5.98
C GLN A 80 -1.42 -22.47 5.27
N LYS A 81 -2.62 -22.50 5.85
CA LYS A 81 -3.80 -23.13 5.23
C LYS A 81 -4.21 -22.44 3.93
N THR A 82 -4.06 -21.11 3.85
CA THR A 82 -4.51 -20.30 2.71
C THR A 82 -3.50 -20.24 1.59
N ASN A 83 -2.24 -19.98 1.91
CA ASN A 83 -1.17 -19.69 0.94
C ASN A 83 -0.04 -20.73 0.95
N GLY A 84 -0.01 -21.67 1.90
CA GLY A 84 1.14 -22.55 2.10
C GLY A 84 2.39 -21.76 2.53
N ASP A 85 3.56 -22.35 2.30
CA ASP A 85 4.84 -21.71 2.59
C ASP A 85 5.48 -21.04 1.37
N ILE A 86 4.69 -20.84 0.32
CA ILE A 86 5.13 -20.15 -0.89
C ILE A 86 5.20 -18.65 -0.60
N VAL A 87 6.36 -18.07 -0.88
CA VAL A 87 6.57 -16.62 -0.89
C VAL A 87 6.52 -16.14 -2.33
N SER A 88 5.52 -15.32 -2.65
CA SER A 88 5.43 -14.68 -3.96
C SER A 88 5.92 -13.23 -3.89
N TYR A 89 6.50 -12.77 -4.99
CA TYR A 89 6.95 -11.41 -5.15
C TYR A 89 6.63 -10.91 -6.55
N VAL A 90 6.52 -9.59 -6.69
CA VAL A 90 6.28 -8.92 -7.97
C VAL A 90 7.50 -8.09 -8.32
N ILE A 91 8.00 -8.25 -9.54
CA ILE A 91 9.03 -7.34 -10.08
C ILE A 91 8.28 -6.13 -10.64
N THR A 92 8.34 -5.03 -9.93
CA THR A 92 7.60 -3.81 -10.26
C THR A 92 8.54 -2.61 -10.38
N ARG A 93 8.14 -1.63 -11.18
CA ARG A 93 8.76 -0.30 -11.22
C ARG A 93 7.76 0.77 -10.80
N ASN A 94 8.14 1.57 -9.80
CA ASN A 94 7.36 2.74 -9.44
C ASN A 94 7.62 3.89 -10.42
N ILE A 95 6.55 4.49 -10.95
CA ILE A 95 6.58 5.63 -11.86
C ILE A 95 5.70 6.74 -11.28
N ASN A 96 6.33 7.72 -10.65
CA ASN A 96 5.66 8.92 -10.20
C ASN A 96 5.63 9.92 -11.38
N TYR A 97 4.46 10.13 -11.97
CA TYR A 97 4.34 10.93 -13.19
C TYR A 97 4.30 12.44 -12.94
N THR A 98 4.00 12.88 -11.72
CA THR A 98 4.11 14.29 -11.30
C THR A 98 4.18 14.41 -9.78
N ASN A 99 4.92 15.41 -9.30
CA ASN A 99 4.90 15.83 -7.89
C ASN A 99 4.07 17.11 -7.68
N ILE A 100 3.48 17.66 -8.75
CA ILE A 100 2.61 18.84 -8.66
C ILE A 100 1.25 18.39 -8.14
N CYS A 101 0.82 18.94 -7.02
CA CYS A 101 -0.44 18.57 -6.39
C CYS A 101 -1.18 19.80 -5.86
N LYS A 102 -2.49 19.89 -6.14
CA LYS A 102 -3.34 20.97 -5.61
C LYS A 102 -3.67 20.80 -4.11
N TYR A 103 -3.51 19.58 -3.59
CA TYR A 103 -3.67 19.28 -2.17
C TYR A 103 -2.35 19.48 -1.43
N THR A 104 -2.45 19.94 -0.19
CA THR A 104 -1.30 20.27 0.67
C THR A 104 -1.31 19.40 1.91
N CYS A 105 -1.46 18.09 1.76
CA CYS A 105 -1.48 17.18 2.89
C CYS A 105 -0.19 17.30 3.70
N HIS A 106 -0.31 17.52 5.01
CA HIS A 106 0.82 17.83 5.90
C HIS A 106 1.82 16.69 5.99
N PHE A 107 1.38 15.46 5.85
CA PHE A 107 2.27 14.27 5.88
C PHE A 107 2.92 13.95 4.53
N CYS A 108 2.50 14.57 3.43
CA CYS A 108 2.95 14.21 2.09
C CYS A 108 4.34 14.78 1.79
N ALA A 109 5.31 13.85 1.70
CA ALA A 109 6.68 14.18 1.36
C ALA A 109 6.90 14.60 -0.11
N PHE A 110 5.97 14.28 -1.00
CA PHE A 110 6.12 14.44 -2.45
C PHE A 110 5.42 15.68 -3.00
N SER A 111 4.35 16.14 -2.36
CA SER A 111 3.56 17.24 -2.87
C SER A 111 4.38 18.53 -2.97
N LYS A 112 4.44 19.07 -4.17
CA LYS A 112 4.87 20.43 -4.44
C LYS A 112 3.61 21.25 -4.63
N GLY A 113 3.14 21.85 -3.56
CA GLY A 113 2.13 22.90 -3.64
C GLY A 113 2.56 23.97 -4.65
N LYS A 114 1.73 24.95 -4.89
CA LYS A 114 2.05 26.03 -5.83
C LYS A 114 3.46 26.63 -5.54
N THR A 115 4.47 26.08 -6.16
CA THR A 115 5.66 26.77 -6.71
C THR A 115 6.76 27.33 -5.82
N LYS A 116 6.83 27.29 -4.51
CA LYS A 116 7.87 28.10 -3.84
C LYS A 116 8.86 27.42 -2.93
N GLU A 117 8.72 26.14 -2.61
CA GLU A 117 9.65 25.53 -1.69
C GLU A 117 10.47 24.40 -2.35
N ASN A 118 11.75 24.70 -2.58
CA ASN A 118 12.77 23.80 -3.13
C ASN A 118 13.17 22.65 -2.18
N LEU A 119 12.40 22.34 -1.16
CA LEU A 119 12.79 21.39 -0.12
C LEU A 119 12.92 19.94 -0.61
N ARG A 120 12.36 19.58 -1.78
CA ARG A 120 12.34 18.19 -2.29
C ARG A 120 12.45 18.06 -3.81
N GLY A 121 13.28 18.85 -4.43
CA GLY A 121 13.47 18.86 -5.87
C GLY A 121 12.49 19.78 -6.62
N LYS A 122 12.73 19.95 -7.92
CA LYS A 122 11.91 20.83 -8.78
C LYS A 122 10.54 20.19 -9.07
N PRO A 123 9.48 21.00 -9.26
CA PRO A 123 8.24 20.50 -9.82
C PRO A 123 8.47 19.85 -11.18
N TYR A 124 7.79 18.72 -11.44
CA TYR A 124 7.87 18.04 -12.72
C TYR A 124 6.53 17.44 -13.13
N LEU A 125 6.37 17.27 -14.42
CA LEU A 125 5.32 16.52 -15.08
C LEU A 125 5.95 15.81 -16.26
N ILE A 126 5.91 14.47 -16.27
CA ILE A 126 6.42 13.68 -17.38
C ILE A 126 5.34 13.44 -18.42
N SER A 127 5.73 13.31 -19.68
CA SER A 127 4.80 13.06 -20.79
C SER A 127 4.27 11.62 -20.79
N TYR A 128 3.18 11.39 -21.49
CA TYR A 128 2.64 10.03 -21.68
C TYR A 128 3.66 9.10 -22.35
N ASP A 129 4.38 9.60 -23.33
CA ASP A 129 5.43 8.81 -24.02
C ASP A 129 6.53 8.42 -23.04
N GLU A 130 6.99 9.35 -22.21
CA GLU A 130 8.00 9.06 -21.20
C GLU A 130 7.50 8.06 -20.15
N ILE A 131 6.23 8.13 -19.74
CA ILE A 131 5.62 7.13 -18.85
C ILE A 131 5.67 5.75 -19.50
N ALA A 132 5.27 5.65 -20.77
CA ALA A 132 5.27 4.40 -21.51
C ALA A 132 6.69 3.88 -21.78
N ASP A 133 7.66 4.77 -22.03
CA ASP A 133 9.06 4.38 -22.20
C ASP A 133 9.67 3.82 -20.89
N ARG A 134 9.38 4.43 -19.78
CA ARG A 134 9.77 3.90 -18.47
C ARG A 134 9.14 2.56 -18.15
N ALA A 135 7.89 2.36 -18.56
CA ALA A 135 7.21 1.07 -18.43
C ALA A 135 7.85 0.01 -19.35
N LEU A 136 8.19 0.37 -20.58
CA LEU A 136 8.86 -0.52 -21.54
C LEU A 136 10.26 -0.90 -21.04
N GLU A 137 11.04 0.05 -20.55
CA GLU A 137 12.34 -0.24 -19.94
C GLU A 137 12.21 -1.23 -18.77
N ALA A 138 11.20 -1.05 -17.92
CA ALA A 138 10.95 -1.97 -16.82
C ALA A 138 10.60 -3.38 -17.33
N TRP A 139 9.72 -3.48 -18.33
CA TRP A 139 9.34 -4.75 -18.94
C TRP A 139 10.56 -5.48 -19.54
N GLN A 140 11.41 -4.78 -20.29
CA GLN A 140 12.62 -5.33 -20.87
C GLN A 140 13.62 -5.84 -19.81
N ARG A 141 13.55 -5.30 -18.58
CA ARG A 141 14.35 -5.72 -17.42
C ARG A 141 13.66 -6.80 -16.57
N GLY A 142 12.53 -7.33 -17.04
CA GLY A 142 11.82 -8.43 -16.38
C GLY A 142 10.73 -8.00 -15.38
N ALA A 143 10.37 -6.72 -15.33
CA ALA A 143 9.22 -6.30 -14.53
C ALA A 143 7.92 -6.80 -15.15
N THR A 144 7.03 -7.32 -14.35
CA THR A 144 5.68 -7.75 -14.77
C THR A 144 4.62 -6.71 -14.42
N GLU A 145 4.98 -5.71 -13.64
CA GLU A 145 4.08 -4.67 -13.15
C GLU A 145 4.75 -3.29 -13.19
N VAL A 146 3.93 -2.26 -13.38
CA VAL A 146 4.28 -0.88 -13.04
C VAL A 146 3.32 -0.35 -11.99
N CYS A 147 3.87 0.33 -10.99
CA CYS A 147 3.09 1.03 -9.98
C CYS A 147 3.12 2.54 -10.28
N LEU A 148 1.94 3.13 -10.53
CA LEU A 148 1.87 4.53 -10.91
C LEU A 148 1.05 5.33 -9.90
N GLN A 149 1.62 6.43 -9.46
CA GLN A 149 0.97 7.42 -8.60
C GLN A 149 1.50 8.81 -8.91
N GLY A 150 0.72 9.82 -8.63
CA GLY A 150 1.13 11.20 -8.81
C GLY A 150 0.36 12.19 -7.94
N GLY A 151 0.81 13.43 -7.95
CA GLY A 151 0.04 14.51 -7.37
C GLY A 151 -1.23 14.79 -8.18
N ILE A 152 -2.25 15.36 -7.53
CA ILE A 152 -3.44 15.84 -8.22
C ILE A 152 -3.10 17.17 -8.90
N HIS A 153 -2.61 17.07 -10.12
CA HIS A 153 -2.23 18.24 -10.89
C HIS A 153 -3.47 19.11 -11.22
N PRO A 154 -3.41 20.45 -11.12
CA PRO A 154 -4.58 21.32 -11.32
C PRO A 154 -5.29 21.17 -12.67
N HIS A 155 -4.57 20.77 -13.70
CA HIS A 155 -5.10 20.57 -15.05
C HIS A 155 -5.46 19.13 -15.39
N PHE A 156 -5.32 18.19 -14.45
CA PHE A 156 -5.68 16.80 -14.70
C PHE A 156 -7.20 16.62 -14.65
N THR A 157 -7.66 15.78 -15.55
CA THR A 157 -9.05 15.29 -15.59
C THR A 157 -9.03 13.77 -15.63
N GLY A 158 -10.20 13.14 -15.58
CA GLY A 158 -10.29 11.68 -15.73
C GLY A 158 -9.69 11.16 -17.02
N HIS A 159 -9.70 11.96 -18.11
CA HIS A 159 -9.03 11.58 -19.36
C HIS A 159 -7.53 11.35 -19.17
N THR A 160 -6.86 12.13 -18.34
CA THR A 160 -5.43 11.96 -18.06
C THR A 160 -5.12 10.54 -17.58
N TYR A 161 -5.90 10.02 -16.63
CA TYR A 161 -5.70 8.67 -16.08
C TYR A 161 -6.02 7.57 -17.09
N LEU A 162 -7.06 7.77 -17.92
CA LEU A 162 -7.40 6.86 -19.01
C LEU A 162 -6.26 6.81 -20.05
N ASP A 163 -5.73 7.97 -20.41
CA ASP A 163 -4.69 8.08 -21.44
C ASP A 163 -3.36 7.49 -20.95
N ILE A 164 -3.01 7.65 -19.69
CA ILE A 164 -1.85 6.97 -19.08
C ILE A 164 -1.99 5.45 -19.27
N CYS A 165 -3.13 4.86 -18.89
CA CYS A 165 -3.35 3.42 -19.05
C CYS A 165 -3.27 2.99 -20.51
N ARG A 166 -3.97 3.68 -21.41
CA ARG A 166 -4.00 3.36 -22.85
C ARG A 166 -2.62 3.44 -23.49
N THR A 167 -1.85 4.48 -23.15
CA THR A 167 -0.50 4.67 -23.73
C THR A 167 0.44 3.56 -23.30
N ILE A 168 0.39 3.14 -22.04
CA ILE A 168 1.18 2.00 -21.55
C ILE A 168 0.73 0.73 -22.24
N LYS A 169 -0.57 0.44 -22.27
CA LYS A 169 -1.10 -0.80 -22.89
C LYS A 169 -0.90 -0.88 -24.40
N ALA A 170 -0.89 0.25 -25.09
CA ALA A 170 -0.55 0.28 -26.51
C ALA A 170 0.90 -0.16 -26.77
N LYS A 171 1.79 0.10 -25.84
CA LYS A 171 3.22 -0.25 -25.95
C LYS A 171 3.55 -1.62 -25.38
N ILE A 172 2.91 -2.00 -24.26
CA ILE A 172 3.11 -3.26 -23.54
C ILE A 172 1.76 -3.81 -23.09
N PRO A 173 1.02 -4.54 -23.94
CA PRO A 173 -0.33 -5.04 -23.60
C PRO A 173 -0.37 -5.91 -22.34
N GLU A 174 0.68 -6.69 -22.08
CA GLU A 174 0.75 -7.70 -21.03
C GLU A 174 1.09 -7.12 -19.66
N ILE A 175 1.72 -5.93 -19.58
CA ILE A 175 2.19 -5.40 -18.31
C ILE A 175 1.01 -5.11 -17.35
N HIS A 176 1.14 -5.55 -16.11
CA HIS A 176 0.15 -5.23 -15.07
C HIS A 176 0.26 -3.76 -14.65
N ILE A 177 -0.85 -3.02 -14.74
CA ILE A 177 -0.93 -1.64 -14.26
C ILE A 177 -1.56 -1.63 -12.88
N HIS A 178 -0.75 -1.34 -11.87
CA HIS A 178 -1.14 -1.09 -10.49
C HIS A 178 -1.10 0.42 -10.25
N ALA A 179 -2.25 1.09 -10.33
CA ALA A 179 -2.21 2.55 -10.44
C ALA A 179 -3.36 3.24 -9.74
N PHE A 180 -3.07 4.47 -9.44
CA PHE A 180 -3.91 5.54 -8.94
C PHE A 180 -4.44 5.30 -7.52
N SER A 181 -4.23 6.31 -6.70
CA SER A 181 -4.81 6.37 -5.36
C SER A 181 -6.34 6.57 -5.41
N PRO A 182 -7.07 6.24 -4.35
CA PRO A 182 -8.50 6.56 -4.26
C PRO A 182 -8.81 8.04 -4.53
N LEU A 183 -7.92 8.95 -4.13
CA LEU A 183 -8.07 10.38 -4.37
C LEU A 183 -7.96 10.73 -5.86
N GLU A 184 -7.03 10.13 -6.60
CA GLU A 184 -6.88 10.31 -8.05
C GLU A 184 -8.11 9.79 -8.79
N ILE A 185 -8.66 8.64 -8.38
CA ILE A 185 -9.89 8.08 -8.95
C ILE A 185 -11.09 8.99 -8.69
N HIS A 186 -11.25 9.44 -7.45
CA HIS A 186 -12.34 10.36 -7.09
C HIS A 186 -12.25 11.66 -7.90
N HIS A 187 -11.06 12.24 -7.98
CA HIS A 187 -10.82 13.45 -8.78
C HIS A 187 -11.13 13.23 -10.27
N GLY A 188 -10.66 12.12 -10.83
CA GLY A 188 -10.92 11.77 -12.23
C GLY A 188 -12.42 11.64 -12.52
N ALA A 189 -13.15 10.91 -11.69
CA ALA A 189 -14.60 10.74 -11.80
C ALA A 189 -15.33 12.09 -11.74
N MET A 190 -15.00 12.92 -10.74
CA MET A 190 -15.62 14.25 -10.58
C MET A 190 -15.41 15.15 -11.79
N THR A 191 -14.20 15.19 -12.35
CA THR A 191 -13.88 16.07 -13.48
C THR A 191 -14.58 15.68 -14.78
N LEU A 192 -15.05 14.44 -14.90
CA LEU A 192 -15.81 13.94 -16.04
C LEU A 192 -17.32 13.86 -15.77
N GLY A 193 -17.77 14.15 -14.56
CA GLY A 193 -19.17 14.03 -14.17
C GLY A 193 -19.69 12.60 -14.06
N TYR A 194 -18.78 11.63 -13.84
CA TYR A 194 -19.14 10.21 -13.66
C TYR A 194 -19.18 9.81 -12.18
N THR A 195 -19.90 8.72 -11.90
CA THR A 195 -19.74 8.05 -10.60
C THR A 195 -18.36 7.40 -10.52
N VAL A 196 -17.86 7.21 -9.30
CA VAL A 196 -16.59 6.48 -9.09
C VAL A 196 -16.66 5.08 -9.72
N LYS A 197 -17.80 4.41 -9.61
CA LYS A 197 -18.03 3.08 -10.20
C LYS A 197 -17.86 3.09 -11.72
N ASP A 198 -18.53 4.03 -12.39
CA ASP A 198 -18.49 4.10 -13.86
C ASP A 198 -17.08 4.47 -14.35
N PHE A 199 -16.42 5.39 -13.65
CA PHE A 199 -15.04 5.75 -13.96
C PHE A 199 -14.05 4.58 -13.75
N LEU A 200 -14.23 3.78 -12.72
CA LEU A 200 -13.44 2.55 -12.51
C LEU A 200 -13.66 1.53 -13.63
N LEU A 201 -14.88 1.39 -14.14
CA LEU A 201 -15.14 0.52 -15.29
C LEU A 201 -14.42 1.04 -16.55
N MET A 202 -14.44 2.35 -16.80
CA MET A 202 -13.70 2.95 -17.91
C MET A 202 -12.18 2.75 -17.77
N LEU A 203 -11.63 2.89 -16.57
CA LEU A 203 -10.22 2.65 -16.30
C LEU A 203 -9.84 1.17 -16.50
N LYS A 204 -10.70 0.24 -16.08
CA LYS A 204 -10.51 -1.20 -16.33
C LYS A 204 -10.46 -1.50 -17.82
N GLU A 205 -11.37 -0.92 -18.61
CA GLU A 205 -11.37 -1.03 -20.08
C GLU A 205 -10.11 -0.40 -20.71
N ALA A 206 -9.61 0.70 -20.12
CA ALA A 206 -8.36 1.33 -20.53
C ALA A 206 -7.11 0.52 -20.15
N GLY A 207 -7.25 -0.53 -19.33
CA GLY A 207 -6.17 -1.44 -18.98
C GLY A 207 -5.66 -1.36 -17.54
N LEU A 208 -6.34 -0.62 -16.65
CA LEU A 208 -6.05 -0.64 -15.22
C LEU A 208 -6.37 -2.03 -14.65
N ASN A 209 -5.43 -2.62 -13.91
CA ASN A 209 -5.59 -3.96 -13.35
C ASN A 209 -5.91 -3.91 -11.84
N THR A 210 -5.11 -3.20 -11.05
CA THR A 210 -5.30 -3.08 -9.61
C THR A 210 -5.00 -1.66 -9.13
N MET A 211 -5.44 -1.34 -7.92
CA MET A 211 -5.24 -0.04 -7.30
C MET A 211 -4.47 -0.18 -5.98
N PRO A 212 -3.53 0.71 -5.67
CA PRO A 212 -2.95 0.82 -4.34
C PRO A 212 -3.95 1.38 -3.33
N GLY A 213 -3.84 0.95 -2.07
CA GLY A 213 -4.65 1.46 -0.97
C GLY A 213 -4.15 2.78 -0.39
N THR A 214 -3.40 3.56 -1.14
CA THR A 214 -2.73 4.78 -0.70
C THR A 214 -3.69 5.78 -0.04
N ALA A 215 -3.26 6.39 1.05
CA ALA A 215 -3.98 7.36 1.86
C ALA A 215 -5.17 6.78 2.68
N ALA A 216 -5.25 5.47 2.81
CA ALA A 216 -6.21 4.79 3.68
C ALA A 216 -5.60 4.35 5.02
N GLU A 217 -4.47 4.92 5.41
CA GLU A 217 -3.74 4.55 6.63
C GLU A 217 -4.46 4.99 7.91
N ILE A 218 -5.22 6.08 7.84
CA ILE A 218 -5.99 6.63 8.95
C ILE A 218 -7.42 6.87 8.47
N LEU A 219 -8.39 6.21 9.09
CA LEU A 219 -9.81 6.27 8.73
C LEU A 219 -10.68 7.04 9.75
N ASP A 220 -10.07 7.66 10.78
CA ASP A 220 -10.75 8.52 11.75
C ASP A 220 -10.78 9.97 11.24
N ASP A 221 -11.97 10.51 10.99
CA ASP A 221 -12.16 11.84 10.42
C ASP A 221 -11.56 12.95 11.31
N ARG A 222 -11.63 12.83 12.64
CA ARG A 222 -11.05 13.81 13.57
C ARG A 222 -9.53 13.92 13.42
N VAL A 223 -8.87 12.83 13.00
CA VAL A 223 -7.44 12.82 12.71
C VAL A 223 -7.20 13.33 11.30
N ARG A 224 -8.01 12.88 10.33
CA ARG A 224 -7.88 13.27 8.92
C ARG A 224 -8.06 14.77 8.71
N ASP A 225 -8.92 15.40 9.45
CA ASP A 225 -9.15 16.86 9.39
C ASP A 225 -7.91 17.70 9.80
N ARG A 226 -6.89 17.05 10.39
CA ARG A 226 -5.66 17.70 10.87
C ARG A 226 -4.44 17.46 9.97
N ILE A 227 -4.56 16.59 9.00
CA ILE A 227 -3.46 16.15 8.14
C ILE A 227 -3.74 16.44 6.66
#